data_84d879b6bd455c9a873dfcd57ff8b92a
#
_entry.id   84d879b6bd455c9a873dfcd57ff8b92a
#
_cell.length_a   1.000
_cell.length_b   1.000
_cell.length_c   1.000
_cell.angle_alpha   90.00
_cell.angle_beta   90.00
_cell.angle_gamma   90.00
#
_symmetry.space_group_name_H-M   'P 1'
#
loop_
_entity.id
_entity.type
_entity.pdbx_description
1 polymer ?
#
loop_
_entity_poly.entity_id
_entity_poly.type
_entity_poly.pdbx_seq_one_letter_code
_entity_poly.pdbx_strand_id
1 'polypeptide(L)'
;MGPGTRFSFQHDARRHRDGTISIFDNGTTVFHDTVPEAIEESRGIVLELDEEQMSASLLREYTHPEKQYADAAGNMQQLPNHNVFIGWGRALLFSEFSKDGQLLFDARLPSPNRSYRYFRFQWSGHPTDRPAAVAERTSEEELEVYASWNGATEVSSWEVLAGPRPEQLEPLGSVARNGFETALSVQSPHPYVGVRAKDRSGRVLGTTAPVTL
;
A
#
# COMPACT_ATOMS: atom_id res chain seq x y z
N MET A 1 2.22 4.06 -37.09
CA MET A 1 1.92 4.26 -35.64
C MET A 1 0.48 4.75 -35.54
N GLY A 2 -0.35 4.08 -34.72
CA GLY A 2 -1.75 4.44 -34.51
C GLY A 2 -1.94 5.69 -33.63
N PRO A 3 -3.17 6.20 -33.49
CA PRO A 3 -3.48 7.30 -32.58
C PRO A 3 -3.07 6.96 -31.14
N GLY A 4 -2.59 7.95 -30.39
CA GLY A 4 -2.20 7.80 -28.98
C GLY A 4 -0.87 7.06 -28.72
N THR A 5 -0.20 6.54 -29.75
CA THR A 5 1.05 5.77 -29.60
C THR A 5 2.31 6.62 -29.55
N ARG A 6 2.20 7.94 -29.74
CA ARG A 6 3.32 8.85 -29.60
C ARG A 6 3.60 9.11 -28.11
N PHE A 7 4.85 9.18 -27.75
CA PHE A 7 5.30 9.51 -26.41
C PHE A 7 6.60 10.30 -26.48
N SER A 8 6.93 11.01 -25.41
CA SER A 8 8.15 11.80 -25.35
C SER A 8 8.80 11.76 -23.95
N PHE A 9 10.13 11.68 -23.95
CA PHE A 9 10.94 11.65 -22.74
C PHE A 9 10.55 10.54 -21.75
N GLN A 10 10.19 9.40 -22.30
CA GLN A 10 9.64 8.26 -21.59
C GLN A 10 10.61 7.61 -20.60
N HIS A 11 10.05 7.00 -19.56
CA HIS A 11 10.76 6.18 -18.60
C HIS A 11 10.13 4.80 -18.49
N ASP A 12 10.89 3.85 -17.94
CA ASP A 12 10.44 2.53 -17.51
C ASP A 12 9.70 1.71 -18.58
N ALA A 13 10.22 1.72 -19.82
CA ALA A 13 9.67 0.86 -20.89
C ALA A 13 9.92 -0.62 -20.56
N ARG A 14 8.86 -1.45 -20.59
CA ARG A 14 8.91 -2.88 -20.24
C ARG A 14 8.10 -3.71 -21.21
N ARG A 15 8.74 -4.75 -21.77
CA ARG A 15 8.03 -5.80 -22.52
C ARG A 15 7.47 -6.83 -21.55
N HIS A 16 6.19 -7.14 -21.69
CA HIS A 16 5.48 -8.15 -20.91
C HIS A 16 5.45 -9.50 -21.60
N ARG A 17 5.08 -10.55 -20.86
CA ARG A 17 5.03 -11.93 -21.38
C ARG A 17 4.01 -12.13 -22.49
N ASP A 18 2.96 -11.32 -22.51
CA ASP A 18 1.91 -11.29 -23.53
C ASP A 18 2.32 -10.51 -24.80
N GLY A 19 3.57 -10.03 -24.86
CA GLY A 19 4.10 -9.26 -25.99
C GLY A 19 3.84 -7.76 -25.92
N THR A 20 2.98 -7.29 -25.02
CA THR A 20 2.70 -5.86 -24.87
C THR A 20 3.89 -5.09 -24.28
N ILE A 21 3.91 -3.79 -24.48
CA ILE A 21 4.90 -2.89 -23.88
C ILE A 21 4.19 -1.87 -23.00
N SER A 22 4.60 -1.76 -21.74
CA SER A 22 4.20 -0.64 -20.88
C SER A 22 5.28 0.44 -20.88
N ILE A 23 4.86 1.70 -20.83
CA ILE A 23 5.73 2.87 -20.83
C ILE A 23 5.15 3.92 -19.88
N PHE A 24 5.99 4.56 -19.09
CA PHE A 24 5.64 5.83 -18.47
C PHE A 24 6.06 6.95 -19.42
N ASP A 25 5.08 7.63 -19.98
CA ASP A 25 5.26 8.76 -20.90
C ASP A 25 5.23 10.06 -20.10
N ASN A 26 6.38 10.72 -20.01
CA ASN A 26 6.48 11.99 -19.31
C ASN A 26 5.76 13.13 -20.04
N GLY A 27 5.60 13.01 -21.36
CA GLY A 27 4.94 14.02 -22.18
C GLY A 27 5.71 15.34 -22.28
N THR A 28 6.99 15.37 -21.88
CA THR A 28 7.76 16.61 -21.82
C THR A 28 8.26 17.04 -23.18
N THR A 29 8.19 18.34 -23.44
CA THR A 29 8.75 19.00 -24.62
C THR A 29 9.98 19.83 -24.30
N VAL A 30 10.38 19.91 -23.02
CA VAL A 30 11.43 20.83 -22.55
C VAL A 30 12.79 20.62 -23.22
N PHE A 31 13.03 19.42 -23.77
CA PHE A 31 14.31 19.08 -24.39
C PHE A 31 14.27 18.94 -25.92
N HIS A 32 13.11 19.16 -26.55
CA HIS A 32 12.96 19.02 -27.99
C HIS A 32 12.00 20.06 -28.57
N ASP A 33 12.55 21.05 -29.28
CA ASP A 33 11.78 22.09 -30.01
C ASP A 33 10.95 21.51 -31.17
N THR A 34 10.96 20.20 -31.41
CA THR A 34 10.42 19.57 -32.62
C THR A 34 9.21 18.65 -32.39
N VAL A 35 8.65 18.58 -31.16
CA VAL A 35 7.45 17.77 -30.91
C VAL A 35 6.22 18.63 -31.20
N PRO A 36 5.45 18.34 -32.30
CA PRO A 36 4.39 19.22 -32.79
C PRO A 36 3.16 19.33 -31.85
N GLU A 37 3.00 18.44 -30.92
CA GLU A 37 1.87 18.41 -29.98
C GLU A 37 2.41 18.19 -28.57
N ALA A 38 2.40 19.24 -27.76
CA ALA A 38 2.70 19.15 -26.34
C ALA A 38 1.65 18.26 -25.68
N ILE A 39 2.09 17.14 -25.09
CA ILE A 39 1.24 16.40 -24.16
C ILE A 39 1.22 17.21 -22.88
N GLU A 40 0.04 17.71 -22.49
CA GLU A 40 -0.12 18.60 -21.32
C GLU A 40 -0.01 17.86 -19.97
N GLU A 41 0.08 16.52 -20.01
CA GLU A 41 0.13 15.68 -18.82
C GLU A 41 0.98 14.43 -19.06
N SER A 42 1.55 13.89 -17.99
CA SER A 42 2.22 12.58 -18.02
C SER A 42 1.20 11.45 -17.91
N ARG A 43 1.54 10.28 -18.45
CA ARG A 43 0.61 9.14 -18.50
C ARG A 43 1.35 7.79 -18.47
N GLY A 44 0.67 6.76 -18.03
CA GLY A 44 1.06 5.37 -18.28
C GLY A 44 0.37 4.86 -19.54
N ILE A 45 1.11 4.22 -20.45
CA ILE A 45 0.53 3.63 -21.67
C ILE A 45 0.91 2.17 -21.80
N VAL A 46 0.01 1.39 -22.42
CA VAL A 46 0.26 0.01 -22.84
C VAL A 46 0.05 -0.09 -24.32
N LEU A 47 1.09 -0.52 -25.03
CA LEU A 47 1.12 -0.65 -26.48
C LEU A 47 1.14 -2.13 -26.88
N GLU A 48 0.43 -2.44 -27.95
CA GLU A 48 0.58 -3.66 -28.74
C GLU A 48 1.44 -3.35 -29.96
N LEU A 49 2.41 -4.24 -30.24
CA LEU A 49 3.28 -4.11 -31.39
C LEU A 49 2.99 -5.22 -32.40
N ASP A 50 2.85 -4.85 -33.65
CA ASP A 50 2.92 -5.74 -34.78
C ASP A 50 4.29 -5.54 -35.46
N GLU A 51 5.23 -6.44 -35.19
CA GLU A 51 6.60 -6.35 -35.67
C GLU A 51 6.69 -6.71 -37.16
N GLU A 52 5.74 -7.49 -37.71
CA GLU A 52 5.70 -7.82 -39.15
C GLU A 52 5.24 -6.62 -39.96
N GLN A 53 4.21 -5.90 -39.49
CA GLN A 53 3.69 -4.72 -40.16
C GLN A 53 4.38 -3.43 -39.69
N MET A 54 5.35 -3.51 -38.79
CA MET A 54 6.04 -2.36 -38.18
C MET A 54 5.06 -1.31 -37.66
N SER A 55 4.01 -1.77 -36.96
CA SER A 55 2.96 -0.94 -36.44
C SER A 55 2.81 -1.05 -34.93
N ALA A 56 2.20 -0.03 -34.31
CA ALA A 56 1.87 0.01 -32.90
C ALA A 56 0.45 0.53 -32.68
N SER A 57 -0.24 -0.07 -31.72
CA SER A 57 -1.59 0.31 -31.29
C SER A 57 -1.62 0.60 -29.80
N LEU A 58 -2.34 1.64 -29.39
CA LEU A 58 -2.58 1.95 -27.98
C LEU A 58 -3.67 1.02 -27.45
N LEU A 59 -3.34 0.17 -26.49
CA LEU A 59 -4.30 -0.72 -25.82
C LEU A 59 -4.94 -0.07 -24.61
N ARG A 60 -4.16 0.63 -23.80
CA ARG A 60 -4.62 1.27 -22.57
C ARG A 60 -3.81 2.50 -22.27
N GLU A 61 -4.47 3.44 -21.62
CA GLU A 61 -3.91 4.70 -21.16
C GLU A 61 -4.39 4.96 -19.73
N TYR A 62 -3.50 5.49 -18.91
CA TYR A 62 -3.75 5.85 -17.51
C TYR A 62 -3.27 7.28 -17.29
N THR A 63 -4.23 8.19 -17.10
CA THR A 63 -4.00 9.59 -16.76
C THR A 63 -4.51 9.88 -15.37
N HIS A 64 -3.90 10.83 -14.68
CA HIS A 64 -4.38 11.23 -13.37
C HIS A 64 -5.56 12.20 -13.50
N PRO A 65 -6.65 12.06 -12.70
CA PRO A 65 -7.82 12.95 -12.80
C PRO A 65 -7.47 14.44 -12.63
N GLU A 66 -6.43 14.75 -11.86
CA GLU A 66 -5.95 16.12 -11.65
C GLU A 66 -4.80 16.53 -12.61
N LYS A 67 -4.65 15.86 -13.73
CA LYS A 67 -3.63 16.18 -14.75
C LYS A 67 -2.23 16.37 -14.16
N GLN A 68 -1.54 15.29 -13.85
CA GLN A 68 -0.18 15.36 -13.32
C GLN A 68 0.84 15.51 -14.45
N TYR A 69 1.83 16.34 -14.22
CA TYR A 69 2.97 16.51 -15.13
C TYR A 69 4.27 16.23 -14.38
N ALA A 70 5.05 15.30 -14.87
CA ALA A 70 6.36 14.93 -14.38
C ALA A 70 7.38 15.10 -15.51
N ASP A 71 8.18 16.14 -15.44
CA ASP A 71 9.20 16.46 -16.44
C ASP A 71 10.31 15.41 -16.55
N ALA A 72 10.48 14.56 -15.52
CA ALA A 72 11.48 13.47 -15.50
C ALA A 72 11.13 12.38 -14.50
N ALA A 73 11.82 11.24 -14.64
CA ALA A 73 11.63 10.05 -13.81
C ALA A 73 10.23 9.44 -13.96
N GLY A 74 9.86 8.50 -13.09
CA GLY A 74 8.58 7.85 -13.11
C GLY A 74 8.65 6.39 -13.58
N ASN A 75 7.58 5.66 -13.32
CA ASN A 75 7.46 4.27 -13.71
C ASN A 75 6.00 3.83 -13.74
N MET A 76 5.76 2.73 -14.46
CA MET A 76 4.49 2.03 -14.51
C MET A 76 4.70 0.55 -14.19
N GLN A 77 4.06 0.06 -13.14
CA GLN A 77 4.11 -1.34 -12.70
C GLN A 77 2.75 -2.01 -12.88
N GLN A 78 2.70 -3.10 -13.65
CA GLN A 78 1.51 -3.98 -13.64
C GLN A 78 1.56 -4.88 -12.40
N LEU A 79 0.45 -4.92 -11.66
CA LEU A 79 0.31 -5.72 -10.45
C LEU A 79 -0.31 -7.09 -10.76
N PRO A 80 -0.11 -8.12 -9.89
CA PRO A 80 -0.67 -9.46 -10.10
C PRO A 80 -2.21 -9.50 -10.17
N ASN A 81 -2.89 -8.52 -9.59
CA ASN A 81 -4.34 -8.37 -9.64
C ASN A 81 -4.84 -7.62 -10.89
N HIS A 82 -3.96 -7.41 -11.88
CA HIS A 82 -4.17 -6.64 -13.10
C HIS A 82 -4.36 -5.12 -12.92
N ASN A 83 -4.25 -4.59 -11.71
CA ASN A 83 -4.18 -3.16 -11.49
C ASN A 83 -2.83 -2.61 -11.97
N VAL A 84 -2.76 -1.30 -12.10
CA VAL A 84 -1.55 -0.59 -12.48
C VAL A 84 -1.15 0.39 -11.39
N PHE A 85 0.11 0.32 -10.97
CA PHE A 85 0.70 1.25 -10.03
C PHE A 85 1.65 2.19 -10.74
N ILE A 86 1.40 3.48 -10.67
CA ILE A 86 2.17 4.52 -11.35
C ILE A 86 2.87 5.40 -10.33
N GLY A 87 4.19 5.51 -10.50
CA GLY A 87 4.99 6.52 -9.84
C GLY A 87 5.17 7.72 -10.76
N TRP A 88 4.68 8.89 -10.39
CA TRP A 88 4.69 10.11 -11.20
C TRP A 88 6.00 10.91 -11.07
N GLY A 89 7.12 10.18 -10.92
CA GLY A 89 8.46 10.78 -10.92
C GLY A 89 8.59 12.03 -10.06
N ARG A 90 9.00 13.13 -10.68
CA ARG A 90 9.25 14.40 -9.98
C ARG A 90 7.99 15.12 -9.48
N ALA A 91 6.79 14.68 -9.87
CA ALA A 91 5.55 15.17 -9.27
C ALA A 91 5.33 14.67 -7.83
N LEU A 92 6.18 13.72 -7.36
CA LEU A 92 6.19 13.17 -5.99
C LEU A 92 4.88 12.49 -5.58
N LEU A 93 4.15 12.02 -6.57
CA LEU A 93 2.87 11.35 -6.44
C LEU A 93 3.02 9.88 -6.85
N PHE A 94 2.19 9.01 -6.29
CA PHE A 94 2.06 7.62 -6.73
C PHE A 94 0.62 7.15 -6.56
N SER A 95 0.13 6.45 -7.57
CA SER A 95 -1.28 6.12 -7.67
C SER A 95 -1.48 4.68 -8.11
N GLU A 96 -2.59 4.05 -7.70
CA GLU A 96 -3.03 2.76 -8.23
C GLU A 96 -4.33 2.95 -9.01
N PHE A 97 -4.36 2.36 -10.18
CA PHE A 97 -5.52 2.31 -11.05
C PHE A 97 -6.03 0.89 -11.22
N SER A 98 -7.33 0.72 -11.37
CA SER A 98 -7.89 -0.53 -11.88
C SER A 98 -7.40 -0.78 -13.30
N LYS A 99 -7.57 -2.02 -13.78
CA LYS A 99 -7.28 -2.36 -15.18
C LYS A 99 -7.99 -1.43 -16.18
N ASP A 100 -9.15 -0.92 -15.80
CA ASP A 100 -10.01 -0.09 -16.67
C ASP A 100 -9.78 1.43 -16.47
N GLY A 101 -8.74 1.81 -15.71
CA GLY A 101 -8.32 3.21 -15.54
C GLY A 101 -8.99 3.97 -14.40
N GLN A 102 -9.80 3.31 -13.55
CA GLN A 102 -10.34 3.95 -12.35
C GLN A 102 -9.25 4.16 -11.31
N LEU A 103 -9.09 5.38 -10.79
CA LEU A 103 -8.20 5.68 -9.67
C LEU A 103 -8.72 5.00 -8.39
N LEU A 104 -7.92 4.12 -7.78
CA LEU A 104 -8.25 3.35 -6.59
C LEU A 104 -7.52 3.84 -5.33
N PHE A 105 -6.32 4.35 -5.52
CA PHE A 105 -5.46 4.84 -4.45
C PHE A 105 -4.58 5.95 -4.98
N ASP A 106 -4.35 6.96 -4.15
CA ASP A 106 -3.47 8.08 -4.46
C ASP A 106 -2.74 8.56 -3.21
N ALA A 107 -1.45 8.88 -3.35
CA ALA A 107 -0.66 9.40 -2.25
C ALA A 107 0.53 10.24 -2.75
N ARG A 108 0.96 11.18 -1.92
CA ARG A 108 2.05 12.10 -2.21
C ARG A 108 3.14 12.04 -1.15
N LEU A 109 4.40 12.06 -1.59
CA LEU A 109 5.51 12.28 -0.66
C LEU A 109 5.55 13.74 -0.19
N PRO A 110 5.77 13.97 1.12
CA PRO A 110 5.97 15.34 1.62
C PRO A 110 7.28 15.92 1.09
N SER A 111 7.28 17.22 0.79
CA SER A 111 8.52 17.96 0.50
C SER A 111 9.44 17.98 1.75
N PRO A 112 10.78 17.89 1.59
CA PRO A 112 11.58 17.97 0.35
C PRO A 112 11.99 16.60 -0.23
N ASN A 113 11.25 15.54 0.06
CA ASN A 113 11.57 14.19 -0.43
C ASN A 113 11.60 14.16 -1.96
N ARG A 114 12.30 13.16 -2.49
CA ARG A 114 12.37 12.88 -3.93
C ARG A 114 12.30 11.37 -4.16
N SER A 115 11.74 10.95 -5.29
CA SER A 115 11.77 9.56 -5.71
C SER A 115 11.97 9.49 -7.21
N TYR A 116 12.79 8.53 -7.64
CA TYR A 116 12.97 8.22 -9.06
C TYR A 116 11.87 7.30 -9.57
N ARG A 117 11.47 6.29 -8.75
CA ARG A 117 10.44 5.29 -9.04
C ARG A 117 9.71 4.91 -7.77
N TYR A 118 8.47 4.42 -7.94
CA TYR A 118 7.65 3.87 -6.86
C TYR A 118 7.19 2.48 -7.25
N PHE A 119 7.26 1.55 -6.29
CA PHE A 119 6.82 0.17 -6.50
C PHE A 119 5.90 -0.28 -5.39
N ARG A 120 4.92 -1.11 -5.73
CA ARG A 120 4.05 -1.78 -4.78
C ARG A 120 4.30 -3.28 -4.80
N PHE A 121 4.53 -3.85 -3.63
CA PHE A 121 4.75 -5.27 -3.45
C PHE A 121 3.88 -5.80 -2.33
N GLN A 122 3.56 -7.11 -2.39
CA GLN A 122 3.05 -7.80 -1.22
C GLN A 122 4.15 -7.84 -0.15
N TRP A 123 3.76 -7.58 1.07
CA TRP A 123 4.66 -7.56 2.19
C TRP A 123 4.07 -8.32 3.37
N SER A 124 4.85 -9.26 3.96
CA SER A 124 4.56 -9.89 5.25
C SER A 124 5.60 -9.41 6.25
N GLY A 125 5.14 -8.66 7.23
CA GLY A 125 5.98 -8.12 8.29
C GLY A 125 5.91 -8.99 9.55
N HIS A 126 7.08 -9.34 10.08
CA HIS A 126 7.26 -10.10 11.32
C HIS A 126 8.15 -9.28 12.25
N PRO A 127 7.59 -8.35 13.06
CA PRO A 127 8.37 -7.57 14.00
C PRO A 127 9.08 -8.46 15.01
N THR A 128 10.29 -8.08 15.39
CA THR A 128 11.06 -8.74 16.45
C THR A 128 10.63 -8.30 17.86
N ASP A 129 10.06 -7.10 17.96
CA ASP A 129 9.51 -6.57 19.19
C ASP A 129 8.18 -7.25 19.53
N ARG A 130 7.80 -7.19 20.78
CA ARG A 130 6.49 -7.68 21.23
C ARG A 130 5.37 -6.72 20.81
N PRO A 131 4.12 -7.20 20.67
CA PRO A 131 2.97 -6.30 20.58
C PRO A 131 2.89 -5.41 21.82
N ALA A 132 2.31 -4.23 21.66
CA ALA A 132 2.05 -3.28 22.73
C ALA A 132 0.59 -3.35 23.16
N ALA A 133 0.33 -3.14 24.45
CA ALA A 133 -0.99 -2.92 25.00
C ALA A 133 -0.97 -1.84 26.07
N VAL A 134 -2.07 -1.11 26.15
CA VAL A 134 -2.44 -0.23 27.28
C VAL A 134 -3.77 -0.72 27.80
N ALA A 135 -3.95 -0.72 29.12
CA ALA A 135 -5.21 -1.10 29.75
C ALA A 135 -5.61 -0.07 30.79
N GLU A 136 -6.89 0.27 30.78
CA GLU A 136 -7.49 1.23 31.72
C GLU A 136 -8.71 0.59 32.37
N ARG A 137 -8.88 0.83 33.69
CA ARG A 137 -10.07 0.40 34.42
C ARG A 137 -11.14 1.47 34.34
N THR A 138 -12.26 1.15 33.69
CA THR A 138 -13.40 2.07 33.52
C THR A 138 -14.45 1.92 34.65
N SER A 139 -14.49 0.73 35.31
CA SER A 139 -15.29 0.47 36.52
C SER A 139 -14.62 -0.64 37.34
N GLU A 140 -15.23 -1.06 38.46
CA GLU A 140 -14.66 -2.12 39.31
C GLU A 140 -14.40 -3.44 38.57
N GLU A 141 -15.21 -3.75 37.55
CA GLU A 141 -15.13 -4.98 36.78
C GLU A 141 -14.84 -4.77 35.30
N GLU A 142 -14.86 -3.53 34.79
CA GLU A 142 -14.72 -3.27 33.36
C GLU A 142 -13.36 -2.67 33.03
N LEU A 143 -12.76 -3.21 31.99
CA LEU A 143 -11.47 -2.80 31.46
C LEU A 143 -11.61 -2.41 29.98
N GLU A 144 -10.97 -1.32 29.59
CA GLU A 144 -10.69 -0.99 28.22
C GLU A 144 -9.19 -1.28 27.91
N VAL A 145 -8.96 -2.08 26.87
CA VAL A 145 -7.61 -2.52 26.47
C VAL A 145 -7.38 -2.10 25.04
N TYR A 146 -6.28 -1.43 24.79
CA TYR A 146 -5.86 -1.01 23.45
C TYR A 146 -4.65 -1.83 23.04
N ALA A 147 -4.74 -2.50 21.89
CA ALA A 147 -3.69 -3.38 21.38
C ALA A 147 -3.22 -2.94 20.00
N SER A 148 -1.89 -2.90 19.82
CA SER A 148 -1.25 -2.60 18.56
C SER A 148 0.06 -3.36 18.37
N TRP A 149 0.46 -3.55 17.11
CA TRP A 149 1.77 -4.11 16.80
C TRP A 149 2.24 -3.56 15.46
N ASN A 150 3.13 -2.58 15.52
CA ASN A 150 3.64 -1.92 14.33
C ASN A 150 4.40 -2.90 13.44
N GLY A 151 4.07 -2.93 12.14
CA GLY A 151 4.71 -3.80 11.15
C GLY A 151 4.24 -5.25 11.14
N ALA A 152 3.40 -5.71 12.06
CA ALA A 152 2.83 -7.05 12.05
C ALA A 152 1.65 -7.12 11.08
N THR A 153 1.84 -7.72 9.92
CA THR A 153 0.82 -7.76 8.86
C THR A 153 -0.14 -8.94 8.97
N GLU A 154 0.25 -10.01 9.68
CA GLU A 154 -0.52 -11.25 9.75
C GLU A 154 -1.50 -11.30 10.92
N VAL A 155 -1.46 -10.31 11.83
CA VAL A 155 -2.42 -10.25 12.95
C VAL A 155 -3.83 -10.08 12.41
N SER A 156 -4.70 -11.01 12.73
CA SER A 156 -6.13 -11.00 12.37
C SER A 156 -7.05 -10.75 13.56
N SER A 157 -6.60 -11.09 14.77
CA SER A 157 -7.37 -10.91 15.99
C SER A 157 -6.47 -10.70 17.19
N TRP A 158 -7.06 -10.12 18.24
CA TRP A 158 -6.46 -9.90 19.54
C TRP A 158 -7.23 -10.67 20.60
N GLU A 159 -6.53 -11.41 21.46
CA GLU A 159 -7.09 -12.10 22.61
C GLU A 159 -6.61 -11.42 23.88
N VAL A 160 -7.54 -10.94 24.71
CA VAL A 160 -7.24 -10.35 26.01
C VAL A 160 -7.08 -11.47 27.05
N LEU A 161 -6.09 -11.31 27.88
CA LEU A 161 -5.80 -12.16 29.02
C LEU A 161 -5.88 -11.30 30.28
N ALA A 162 -6.37 -11.86 31.39
CA ALA A 162 -6.23 -11.22 32.69
C ALA A 162 -5.99 -12.25 33.78
N GLY A 163 -5.44 -11.82 34.93
CA GLY A 163 -5.16 -12.69 36.03
C GLY A 163 -4.69 -11.99 37.31
N PRO A 164 -4.66 -12.72 38.44
CA PRO A 164 -4.25 -12.16 39.71
C PRO A 164 -2.73 -11.93 39.83
N ARG A 165 -1.95 -12.53 38.94
CA ARG A 165 -0.48 -12.40 38.86
C ARG A 165 -0.02 -12.37 37.41
N PRO A 166 1.13 -11.75 37.10
CA PRO A 166 1.63 -11.63 35.73
C PRO A 166 1.92 -12.98 35.06
N GLU A 167 2.19 -14.04 35.82
CA GLU A 167 2.46 -15.40 35.33
C GLU A 167 1.18 -16.24 35.19
N GLN A 168 0.02 -15.75 35.66
CA GLN A 168 -1.25 -16.47 35.72
C GLN A 168 -2.34 -15.70 35.01
N LEU A 169 -2.14 -15.46 33.70
CA LEU A 169 -3.12 -14.78 32.85
C LEU A 169 -3.93 -15.81 32.10
N GLU A 170 -5.26 -15.73 32.20
CA GLU A 170 -6.22 -16.58 31.50
C GLU A 170 -6.96 -15.80 30.41
N PRO A 171 -7.32 -16.43 29.29
CA PRO A 171 -8.07 -15.77 28.22
C PRO A 171 -9.47 -15.32 28.67
N LEU A 172 -9.83 -14.08 28.34
CA LEU A 172 -11.16 -13.52 28.59
C LEU A 172 -12.01 -13.44 27.34
N GLY A 173 -11.39 -13.14 26.19
CA GLY A 173 -12.11 -12.99 24.93
C GLY A 173 -11.20 -12.55 23.80
N SER A 174 -11.71 -12.61 22.57
CA SER A 174 -11.00 -12.20 21.37
C SER A 174 -11.86 -11.29 20.52
N VAL A 175 -11.19 -10.31 19.88
CA VAL A 175 -11.79 -9.36 18.93
C VAL A 175 -10.99 -9.36 17.64
N ALA A 176 -11.67 -9.20 16.50
CA ALA A 176 -11.00 -9.03 15.22
C ALA A 176 -10.16 -7.74 15.23
N ARG A 177 -8.98 -7.79 14.60
CA ARG A 177 -8.15 -6.59 14.42
C ARG A 177 -8.92 -5.53 13.64
N ASN A 178 -8.90 -4.31 14.14
CA ASN A 178 -9.48 -3.16 13.50
C ASN A 178 -8.47 -2.01 13.42
N GLY A 179 -7.99 -1.71 12.23
CA GLY A 179 -7.02 -0.65 12.01
C GLY A 179 -5.61 -0.92 12.56
N PHE A 180 -4.91 0.15 12.91
CA PHE A 180 -3.58 0.10 13.52
C PHE A 180 -3.64 -0.31 14.99
N GLU A 181 -4.52 0.31 15.75
CA GLU A 181 -4.81 0.01 17.15
C GLU A 181 -6.25 -0.48 17.28
N THR A 182 -6.44 -1.52 18.06
CA THR A 182 -7.75 -2.12 18.29
C THR A 182 -8.12 -1.95 19.76
N ALA A 183 -9.29 -1.37 20.03
CA ALA A 183 -9.88 -1.28 21.36
C ALA A 183 -10.70 -2.53 21.67
N LEU A 184 -10.60 -3.02 22.91
CA LEU A 184 -11.28 -4.20 23.44
C LEU A 184 -11.85 -3.88 24.81
N SER A 185 -13.16 -4.09 24.99
CA SER A 185 -13.79 -3.99 26.31
C SER A 185 -14.00 -5.39 26.87
N VAL A 186 -13.53 -5.63 28.09
CA VAL A 186 -13.63 -6.92 28.80
C VAL A 186 -13.95 -6.72 30.25
N GLN A 187 -14.57 -7.73 30.86
CA GLN A 187 -14.84 -7.74 32.31
C GLN A 187 -13.78 -8.55 33.06
N SER A 188 -13.13 -7.93 34.03
CA SER A 188 -12.18 -8.59 34.91
C SER A 188 -11.88 -7.74 36.15
N PRO A 189 -11.93 -8.34 37.37
CA PRO A 189 -11.47 -7.69 38.60
C PRO A 189 -9.94 -7.75 38.77
N HIS A 190 -9.24 -8.51 37.90
CA HIS A 190 -7.84 -8.79 38.04
C HIS A 190 -6.92 -7.59 37.74
N PRO A 191 -5.80 -7.45 38.44
CA PRO A 191 -4.89 -6.32 38.29
C PRO A 191 -3.88 -6.46 37.13
N TYR A 192 -3.73 -7.65 36.57
CA TYR A 192 -2.80 -7.86 35.44
C TYR A 192 -3.52 -8.22 34.17
N VAL A 193 -3.12 -7.58 33.10
CA VAL A 193 -3.70 -7.74 31.76
C VAL A 193 -2.59 -8.00 30.75
N GLY A 194 -2.86 -8.84 29.77
CA GLY A 194 -1.99 -9.07 28.62
C GLY A 194 -2.81 -9.24 27.36
N VAL A 195 -2.16 -9.18 26.20
CA VAL A 195 -2.82 -9.38 24.92
C VAL A 195 -2.00 -10.34 24.06
N ARG A 196 -2.66 -11.28 23.39
CA ARG A 196 -2.08 -12.14 22.35
C ARG A 196 -2.54 -11.70 20.99
N ALA A 197 -1.59 -11.52 20.09
CA ALA A 197 -1.84 -11.36 18.66
C ALA A 197 -2.00 -12.74 18.01
N LYS A 198 -3.09 -12.97 17.26
CA LYS A 198 -3.35 -14.23 16.58
C LYS A 198 -3.51 -14.02 15.07
N ASP A 199 -3.06 -14.99 14.27
CA ASP A 199 -3.31 -15.03 12.85
C ASP A 199 -4.72 -15.60 12.52
N ARG A 200 -5.04 -15.69 11.22
CA ARG A 200 -6.34 -16.22 10.75
C ARG A 200 -6.60 -17.68 11.13
N SER A 201 -5.54 -18.44 11.42
CA SER A 201 -5.66 -19.84 11.86
C SER A 201 -5.82 -19.97 13.38
N GLY A 202 -5.73 -18.86 14.13
CA GLY A 202 -5.75 -18.83 15.58
C GLY A 202 -4.39 -19.07 16.24
N ARG A 203 -3.31 -19.20 15.46
CA ARG A 203 -1.95 -19.35 15.98
C ARG A 203 -1.51 -18.05 16.62
N VAL A 204 -0.90 -18.14 17.81
CA VAL A 204 -0.32 -16.99 18.50
C VAL A 204 0.95 -16.55 17.78
N LEU A 205 0.98 -15.29 17.38
CA LEU A 205 2.12 -14.63 16.73
C LEU A 205 3.03 -13.92 17.75
N GLY A 206 2.44 -13.36 18.80
CA GLY A 206 3.15 -12.65 19.84
C GLY A 206 2.24 -12.36 21.04
N THR A 207 2.86 -12.09 22.20
CA THR A 207 2.17 -11.75 23.45
C THR A 207 2.86 -10.53 24.07
N THR A 208 2.09 -9.59 24.58
CA THR A 208 2.61 -8.42 25.31
C THR A 208 3.31 -8.82 26.59
N ALA A 209 4.13 -7.94 27.15
CA ALA A 209 4.41 -7.99 28.58
C ALA A 209 3.10 -7.74 29.36
N PRO A 210 2.94 -8.31 30.58
CA PRO A 210 1.81 -7.99 31.42
C PRO A 210 1.77 -6.50 31.76
N VAL A 211 0.58 -5.92 31.65
CA VAL A 211 0.28 -4.54 32.06
C VAL A 211 -0.34 -4.60 33.45
N THR A 212 0.08 -3.75 34.36
CA THR A 212 -0.53 -3.58 35.68
C THR A 212 -1.50 -2.41 35.64
N LEU A 213 -2.70 -2.62 36.18
CA LEU A 213 -3.79 -1.63 36.27
C LEU A 213 -3.66 -0.81 37.57
#